data_8d69d8bc033ba8e5ed85a86735b484bb
#
_entry.id   8d69d8bc033ba8e5ed85a86735b484bb
#
_cell.length_a   1.000
_cell.length_b   1.000
_cell.length_c   1.000
_cell.angle_alpha   90.00
_cell.angle_beta   90.00
_cell.angle_gamma   90.00
#
_symmetry.space_group_name_H-M   'P 1'
#
loop_
_entity.id
_entity.type
_entity.pdbx_description
1 polymer ?
#
loop_
_entity_poly.entity_id
_entity_poly.type
_entity_poly.pdbx_seq_one_letter_code
_entity_poly.pdbx_strand_id
1 'polypeptide(L)'
;MFWEADAEFAKGGVICITGESGSGKSTLFKLLMHIYAPLSGGIYAIAGDGEHLLTERERGLFAYVPQGNFLFSGTIRENLAFFSEEESEATLEERERRALKAACAEFVFGLPEGLDTPLRERGGGLSEGQLQRLAVARALLSERPILLLDEATSALDGETEKRLLENIRKEKNKTCLIVTHRPAALEIADVVLRVQGGKIERI
;
A
#
# COMPACT_ATOMS: atom_id res chain seq x y z
N MET A 1 0.85 -2.85 -22.58
CA MET A 1 1.61 -4.13 -22.58
C MET A 1 3.04 -3.76 -22.22
N PHE A 2 3.69 -4.48 -21.28
CA PHE A 2 5.09 -4.26 -20.93
C PHE A 2 5.99 -5.04 -21.88
N TRP A 3 7.10 -4.40 -22.27
CA TRP A 3 8.14 -4.96 -23.10
C TRP A 3 9.47 -4.75 -22.39
N GLU A 4 10.25 -5.80 -22.14
CA GLU A 4 11.58 -5.69 -21.52
C GLU A 4 11.54 -4.89 -20.19
N ALA A 5 10.54 -5.18 -19.34
CA ALA A 5 10.44 -4.57 -18.03
C ALA A 5 11.38 -5.31 -17.08
N ASP A 6 12.47 -4.66 -16.69
CA ASP A 6 13.42 -5.15 -15.71
C ASP A 6 13.62 -4.09 -14.62
N ALA A 7 13.43 -4.49 -13.36
CA ALA A 7 13.61 -3.61 -12.22
C ALA A 7 13.89 -4.40 -10.95
N GLU A 8 14.84 -3.94 -10.16
CA GLU A 8 15.22 -4.53 -8.88
C GLU A 8 15.06 -3.51 -7.74
N PHE A 9 14.58 -3.98 -6.59
CA PHE A 9 14.33 -3.14 -5.41
C PHE A 9 14.93 -3.77 -4.17
N ALA A 10 15.56 -2.94 -3.35
CA ALA A 10 16.06 -3.37 -2.04
C ALA A 10 14.90 -3.52 -1.04
N LYS A 11 15.02 -4.52 -0.16
CA LYS A 11 14.13 -4.70 0.99
C LYS A 11 14.13 -3.44 1.88
N GLY A 12 12.97 -3.01 2.31
CA GLY A 12 12.79 -1.86 3.22
C GLY A 12 12.87 -0.50 2.51
N GLY A 13 12.96 -0.49 1.16
CA GLY A 13 12.98 0.73 0.37
C GLY A 13 11.61 1.29 0.06
N VAL A 14 11.57 2.58 -0.28
CA VAL A 14 10.41 3.28 -0.83
C VAL A 14 10.64 3.53 -2.31
N ILE A 15 9.82 2.92 -3.14
CA ILE A 15 9.89 2.98 -4.59
C ILE A 15 8.69 3.76 -5.12
N CYS A 16 8.93 4.89 -5.78
CA CYS A 16 7.88 5.63 -6.47
C CYS A 16 7.78 5.21 -7.93
N ILE A 17 6.56 4.99 -8.39
CA ILE A 17 6.23 4.61 -9.76
C ILE A 17 5.44 5.75 -10.38
N THR A 18 6.01 6.36 -11.43
CA THR A 18 5.41 7.47 -12.18
C THR A 18 5.11 7.07 -13.62
N GLY A 19 4.39 7.90 -14.33
CA GLY A 19 4.06 7.69 -15.77
C GLY A 19 2.66 8.18 -16.08
N GLU A 20 2.36 8.44 -17.33
CA GLU A 20 1.07 8.96 -17.78
C GLU A 20 -0.10 8.05 -17.36
N SER A 21 -1.32 8.63 -17.32
CA SER A 21 -2.53 7.83 -17.11
C SER A 21 -2.63 6.77 -18.23
N GLY A 22 -2.96 5.54 -17.85
CA GLY A 22 -3.02 4.42 -18.80
C GLY A 22 -1.67 3.81 -19.20
N SER A 23 -0.53 4.28 -18.66
CA SER A 23 0.80 3.72 -18.99
C SER A 23 1.02 2.28 -18.48
N GLY A 24 0.14 1.78 -17.59
CA GLY A 24 0.22 0.40 -17.07
C GLY A 24 0.66 0.28 -15.61
N LYS A 25 0.76 1.36 -14.84
CA LYS A 25 1.20 1.34 -13.43
C LYS A 25 0.40 0.37 -12.56
N SER A 26 -0.92 0.43 -12.59
CA SER A 26 -1.79 -0.52 -11.86
C SER A 26 -1.70 -1.94 -12.43
N THR A 27 -1.39 -2.08 -13.73
CA THR A 27 -1.12 -3.39 -14.35
C THR A 27 0.16 -3.99 -13.80
N LEU A 28 1.21 -3.18 -13.55
CA LEU A 28 2.43 -3.63 -12.90
C LEU A 28 2.12 -4.25 -11.52
N PHE A 29 1.30 -3.59 -10.70
CA PHE A 29 0.89 -4.15 -9.40
C PHE A 29 0.12 -5.46 -9.55
N LYS A 30 -0.76 -5.57 -10.55
CA LYS A 30 -1.48 -6.82 -10.83
C LYS A 30 -0.56 -7.94 -11.29
N LEU A 31 0.52 -7.63 -12.01
CA LEU A 31 1.58 -8.59 -12.36
C LEU A 31 2.36 -9.01 -11.12
N LEU A 32 2.81 -8.07 -10.28
CA LEU A 32 3.53 -8.37 -9.03
C LEU A 32 2.72 -9.30 -8.12
N MET A 33 1.42 -9.10 -8.01
CA MET A 33 0.51 -9.94 -7.23
C MET A 33 0.09 -11.22 -7.98
N HIS A 34 0.61 -11.49 -9.16
CA HIS A 34 0.18 -12.62 -10.02
C HIS A 34 -1.35 -12.68 -10.27
N ILE A 35 -2.04 -11.53 -10.28
CA ILE A 35 -3.42 -11.42 -10.77
C ILE A 35 -3.40 -11.61 -12.30
N TYR A 36 -2.36 -11.11 -12.95
CA TYR A 36 -2.03 -11.40 -14.34
C TYR A 36 -0.70 -12.17 -14.39
N ALA A 37 -0.63 -13.18 -15.23
CA ALA A 37 0.60 -13.90 -15.50
C ALA A 37 1.46 -13.12 -16.51
N PRO A 38 2.79 -13.02 -16.32
CA PRO A 38 3.68 -12.51 -17.35
C PRO A 38 3.71 -13.47 -18.55
N LEU A 39 3.79 -12.92 -19.77
CA LEU A 39 3.89 -13.74 -21.00
C LEU A 39 5.28 -14.37 -21.14
N SER A 40 6.31 -13.75 -20.59
CA SER A 40 7.69 -14.21 -20.55
C SER A 40 8.41 -13.59 -19.36
N GLY A 41 9.54 -14.16 -18.95
CA GLY A 41 10.26 -13.76 -17.75
C GLY A 41 9.55 -14.20 -16.48
N GLY A 42 9.88 -13.56 -15.34
CA GLY A 42 9.32 -13.90 -14.04
C GLY A 42 9.52 -12.76 -13.04
N ILE A 43 8.92 -12.93 -11.88
CA ILE A 43 9.08 -12.04 -10.72
C ILE A 43 9.78 -12.85 -9.64
N TYR A 44 10.88 -12.36 -9.14
CA TYR A 44 11.74 -13.08 -8.21
C TYR A 44 11.92 -12.34 -6.91
N ALA A 45 11.94 -13.06 -5.80
CA ALA A 45 12.49 -12.59 -4.54
C ALA A 45 13.94 -13.07 -4.44
N ILE A 46 14.86 -12.16 -4.14
CA ILE A 46 16.28 -12.46 -3.95
C ILE A 46 16.54 -12.50 -2.45
N ALA A 47 16.97 -13.65 -1.95
CA ALA A 47 17.33 -13.87 -0.56
C ALA A 47 18.76 -14.44 -0.47
N GLY A 48 19.28 -14.63 0.75
CA GLY A 48 20.65 -15.10 0.96
C GLY A 48 20.94 -16.50 0.39
N ASP A 49 19.92 -17.30 0.15
CA ASP A 49 19.96 -18.65 -0.43
C ASP A 49 19.71 -18.68 -1.95
N GLY A 50 19.45 -17.52 -2.58
CA GLY A 50 19.31 -17.39 -4.04
C GLY A 50 18.05 -16.64 -4.50
N GLU A 51 17.71 -16.86 -5.77
CA GLU A 51 16.51 -16.30 -6.40
C GLU A 51 15.34 -17.29 -6.28
N HIS A 52 14.21 -16.81 -5.81
CA HIS A 52 12.97 -17.57 -5.67
C HIS A 52 11.91 -16.97 -6.58
N LEU A 53 11.44 -17.76 -7.56
CA LEU A 53 10.35 -17.36 -8.43
C LEU A 53 9.07 -17.18 -7.60
N LEU A 54 8.49 -15.99 -7.62
CA LEU A 54 7.19 -15.73 -7.03
C LEU A 54 6.09 -16.23 -7.97
N THR A 55 5.06 -16.80 -7.38
CA THR A 55 3.87 -17.31 -8.05
C THR A 55 2.60 -16.76 -7.37
N GLU A 56 1.43 -17.26 -7.77
CA GLU A 56 0.17 -16.92 -7.10
C GLU A 56 0.14 -17.36 -5.62
N ARG A 57 1.00 -18.27 -5.18
CA ARG A 57 1.08 -18.73 -3.79
C ARG A 57 1.64 -17.67 -2.86
N GLU A 58 2.50 -16.80 -3.38
CA GLU A 58 3.17 -15.74 -2.63
C GLU A 58 2.36 -14.42 -2.59
N ARG A 59 1.09 -14.40 -3.05
CA ARG A 59 0.20 -13.23 -2.93
C ARG A 59 0.08 -12.70 -1.51
N GLY A 60 0.24 -13.59 -0.53
CA GLY A 60 0.27 -13.23 0.90
C GLY A 60 1.40 -12.27 1.29
N LEU A 61 2.43 -12.08 0.45
CA LEU A 61 3.49 -11.10 0.68
C LEU A 61 3.05 -9.65 0.47
N PHE A 62 1.93 -9.42 -0.24
CA PHE A 62 1.52 -8.10 -0.68
C PHE A 62 0.32 -7.56 0.10
N ALA A 63 0.44 -6.37 0.65
CA ALA A 63 -0.67 -5.55 1.12
C ALA A 63 -0.97 -4.50 0.05
N TYR A 64 -2.13 -4.57 -0.57
CA TYR A 64 -2.51 -3.69 -1.68
C TYR A 64 -3.61 -2.71 -1.28
N VAL A 65 -3.34 -1.44 -1.49
CA VAL A 65 -4.32 -0.36 -1.39
C VAL A 65 -4.59 0.16 -2.80
N PRO A 66 -5.70 -0.25 -3.42
CA PRO A 66 -6.07 0.19 -4.76
C PRO A 66 -6.57 1.62 -4.79
N GLN A 67 -6.55 2.23 -5.95
CA GLN A 67 -7.28 3.47 -6.22
C GLN A 67 -8.76 3.29 -5.88
N GLY A 68 -9.33 4.19 -5.07
CA GLY A 68 -10.73 4.11 -4.62
C GLY A 68 -10.96 3.47 -3.24
N ASN A 69 -9.90 3.15 -2.51
CA ASN A 69 -9.85 2.78 -1.07
C ASN A 69 -10.45 1.44 -0.64
N PHE A 70 -11.42 0.87 -1.28
CA PHE A 70 -12.06 -0.45 -1.04
C PHE A 70 -12.16 -0.85 0.44
N LEU A 71 -12.87 -0.05 1.23
CA LEU A 71 -13.36 -0.44 2.54
C LEU A 71 -14.74 -1.07 2.37
N PHE A 72 -15.03 -2.11 3.15
CA PHE A 72 -16.33 -2.80 3.11
C PHE A 72 -17.28 -2.25 4.19
N SER A 73 -18.57 -2.49 4.01
CA SER A 73 -19.58 -2.17 5.01
C SER A 73 -19.35 -2.98 6.28
N GLY A 74 -19.33 -2.30 7.42
CA GLY A 74 -18.96 -2.84 8.72
C GLY A 74 -18.37 -1.74 9.58
N THR A 75 -17.76 -2.06 10.71
CA THR A 75 -17.07 -1.09 11.56
C THR A 75 -15.65 -0.78 11.05
N ILE A 76 -15.05 0.30 11.54
CA ILE A 76 -13.63 0.58 11.29
C ILE A 76 -12.78 -0.59 11.80
N ARG A 77 -13.07 -1.11 13.00
CA ARG A 77 -12.38 -2.27 13.59
C ARG A 77 -12.42 -3.49 12.67
N GLU A 78 -13.60 -3.88 12.17
CA GLU A 78 -13.74 -5.01 11.25
C GLU A 78 -12.93 -4.81 9.97
N ASN A 79 -12.90 -3.60 9.45
CA ASN A 79 -12.08 -3.26 8.28
C ASN A 79 -10.58 -3.37 8.55
N LEU A 80 -10.11 -2.92 9.71
CA LEU A 80 -8.70 -3.01 10.10
C LEU A 80 -8.27 -4.46 10.33
N ALA A 81 -9.07 -5.22 11.08
CA ALA A 81 -8.76 -6.59 11.46
C ALA A 81 -8.90 -7.63 10.32
N PHE A 82 -9.38 -7.23 9.14
CA PHE A 82 -9.73 -8.15 8.05
C PHE A 82 -8.61 -9.11 7.62
N PHE A 83 -7.36 -8.72 7.80
CA PHE A 83 -6.19 -9.55 7.47
C PHE A 83 -5.38 -9.94 8.72
N SER A 84 -5.90 -9.68 9.92
CA SER A 84 -5.22 -10.06 11.16
C SER A 84 -5.46 -11.53 11.45
N GLU A 85 -4.42 -12.22 11.89
CA GLU A 85 -4.54 -13.59 12.43
C GLU A 85 -5.18 -13.56 13.82
N GLU A 86 -5.62 -14.70 14.33
CA GLU A 86 -6.18 -14.83 15.67
C GLU A 86 -5.12 -14.45 16.73
N GLU A 87 -5.33 -13.31 17.37
CA GLU A 87 -4.47 -12.80 18.44
C GLU A 87 -5.30 -12.47 19.68
N SER A 88 -4.61 -12.21 20.81
CA SER A 88 -5.28 -11.67 21.97
C SER A 88 -5.80 -10.25 21.67
N GLU A 89 -6.99 -9.92 22.17
CA GLU A 89 -7.64 -8.63 21.96
C GLU A 89 -6.74 -7.44 22.33
N ALA A 90 -6.01 -7.53 23.45
CA ALA A 90 -5.09 -6.50 23.91
C ALA A 90 -3.92 -6.25 22.93
N THR A 91 -3.37 -7.31 22.32
CA THR A 91 -2.30 -7.21 21.33
C THR A 91 -2.81 -6.59 20.05
N LEU A 92 -4.02 -6.96 19.60
CA LEU A 92 -4.65 -6.42 18.42
C LEU A 92 -4.92 -4.90 18.58
N GLU A 93 -5.45 -4.47 19.72
CA GLU A 93 -5.74 -3.06 20.01
C GLU A 93 -4.47 -2.18 19.94
N GLU A 94 -3.35 -2.65 20.48
CA GLU A 94 -2.08 -1.94 20.40
C GLU A 94 -1.59 -1.81 18.96
N ARG A 95 -1.70 -2.88 18.18
CA ARG A 95 -1.34 -2.90 16.76
C ARG A 95 -2.25 -2.00 15.91
N GLU A 96 -3.56 -2.01 16.16
CA GLU A 96 -4.53 -1.11 15.52
C GLU A 96 -4.16 0.35 15.79
N ARG A 97 -3.87 0.70 17.04
CA ARG A 97 -3.45 2.05 17.45
C ARG A 97 -2.17 2.48 16.73
N ARG A 98 -1.18 1.59 16.66
CA ARG A 98 0.08 1.85 15.95
C ARG A 98 -0.16 2.06 14.45
N ALA A 99 -0.94 1.19 13.81
CA ALA A 99 -1.25 1.29 12.37
C ALA A 99 -2.03 2.57 12.04
N LEU A 100 -3.02 2.94 12.85
CA LEU A 100 -3.77 4.18 12.70
C LEU A 100 -2.86 5.41 12.83
N LYS A 101 -1.96 5.43 13.81
CA LYS A 101 -0.99 6.50 13.97
C LYS A 101 -0.04 6.59 12.79
N ALA A 102 0.48 5.46 12.31
CA ALA A 102 1.37 5.43 11.14
C ALA A 102 0.68 5.94 9.87
N ALA A 103 -0.61 5.62 9.70
CA ALA A 103 -1.43 6.10 8.59
C ALA A 103 -2.01 7.52 8.80
N CYS A 104 -1.63 8.24 9.85
CA CYS A 104 -2.22 9.55 10.22
C CYS A 104 -3.76 9.50 10.38
N ALA A 105 -4.28 8.39 10.88
CA ALA A 105 -5.71 8.13 11.04
C ALA A 105 -6.20 8.27 12.50
N GLU A 106 -5.48 9.04 13.34
CA GLU A 106 -5.81 9.27 14.75
C GLU A 106 -7.17 9.96 14.95
N PHE A 107 -7.74 10.56 13.90
CA PHE A 107 -9.09 11.12 13.94
C PHE A 107 -10.15 10.09 14.39
N VAL A 108 -9.90 8.80 14.20
CA VAL A 108 -10.77 7.70 14.64
C VAL A 108 -11.05 7.77 16.14
N PHE A 109 -10.04 8.12 16.94
CA PHE A 109 -10.19 8.21 18.40
C PHE A 109 -11.06 9.43 18.85
N GLY A 110 -11.35 10.35 17.95
CA GLY A 110 -12.26 11.48 18.17
C GLY A 110 -13.68 11.23 17.66
N LEU A 111 -13.95 10.10 17.03
CA LEU A 111 -15.30 9.75 16.60
C LEU A 111 -16.13 9.29 17.81
N PRO A 112 -17.46 9.53 17.81
CA PRO A 112 -18.32 9.13 18.93
C PRO A 112 -18.23 7.64 19.30
N GLU A 113 -18.11 6.77 18.31
CA GLU A 113 -18.03 5.31 18.47
C GLU A 113 -16.59 4.78 18.27
N GLY A 114 -15.62 5.68 18.05
CA GLY A 114 -14.22 5.30 17.86
C GLY A 114 -14.03 4.25 16.75
N LEU A 115 -13.37 3.15 17.08
CA LEU A 115 -13.15 2.01 16.16
C LEU A 115 -14.46 1.29 15.79
N ASP A 116 -15.50 1.39 16.58
CA ASP A 116 -16.78 0.73 16.32
C ASP A 116 -17.71 1.60 15.44
N THR A 117 -17.21 2.75 14.97
CA THR A 117 -17.91 3.61 13.99
C THR A 117 -18.25 2.82 12.73
N PRO A 118 -19.54 2.77 12.32
CA PRO A 118 -19.95 2.02 11.16
C PRO A 118 -19.58 2.72 9.85
N LEU A 119 -18.92 2.01 8.97
CA LEU A 119 -18.68 2.40 7.57
C LEU A 119 -19.84 1.86 6.73
N ARG A 120 -20.72 2.75 6.28
CA ARG A 120 -21.80 2.42 5.35
C ARG A 120 -21.31 2.49 3.91
N GLU A 121 -22.14 2.10 2.96
CA GLU A 121 -21.86 2.34 1.54
C GLU A 121 -21.38 3.79 1.32
N ARG A 122 -20.25 3.95 0.64
CA ARG A 122 -19.54 5.23 0.42
C ARG A 122 -18.92 5.88 1.67
N GLY A 123 -18.60 5.10 2.72
CA GLY A 123 -17.75 5.58 3.82
C GLY A 123 -18.45 6.24 4.99
N GLY A 124 -19.79 6.23 5.08
CA GLY A 124 -20.52 6.56 6.31
C GLY A 124 -20.30 7.97 6.88
N GLY A 125 -20.01 8.98 6.05
CA GLY A 125 -19.78 10.36 6.49
C GLY A 125 -18.30 10.75 6.68
N LEU A 126 -17.37 9.82 6.46
CA LEU A 126 -15.94 10.14 6.42
C LEU A 126 -15.55 10.77 5.07
N SER A 127 -14.58 11.68 5.09
CA SER A 127 -14.00 12.24 3.87
C SER A 127 -13.21 11.20 3.11
N GLU A 128 -13.01 11.41 1.79
CA GLU A 128 -12.19 10.51 0.97
C GLU A 128 -10.76 10.35 1.53
N GLY A 129 -10.14 11.43 1.98
CA GLY A 129 -8.82 11.37 2.61
C GLY A 129 -8.81 10.62 3.95
N GLN A 130 -9.92 10.60 4.71
CA GLN A 130 -10.07 9.77 5.90
C GLN A 130 -10.18 8.28 5.52
N LEU A 131 -10.93 7.96 4.47
CA LEU A 131 -11.05 6.60 3.96
C LEU A 131 -9.72 6.08 3.40
N GLN A 132 -8.96 6.92 2.68
CA GLN A 132 -7.61 6.57 2.22
C GLN A 132 -6.69 6.21 3.38
N ARG A 133 -6.67 7.02 4.44
CA ARG A 133 -5.85 6.75 5.63
C ARG A 133 -6.26 5.46 6.35
N LEU A 134 -7.55 5.14 6.42
CA LEU A 134 -8.01 3.86 6.97
C LEU A 134 -7.57 2.67 6.10
N ALA A 135 -7.65 2.78 4.77
CA ALA A 135 -7.19 1.74 3.86
C ALA A 135 -5.68 1.50 3.99
N VAL A 136 -4.89 2.56 4.16
CA VAL A 136 -3.45 2.45 4.44
C VAL A 136 -3.20 1.85 5.83
N ALA A 137 -3.95 2.23 6.87
CA ALA A 137 -3.85 1.65 8.21
C ALA A 137 -4.10 0.13 8.19
N ARG A 138 -5.14 -0.32 7.48
CA ARG A 138 -5.44 -1.74 7.27
C ARG A 138 -4.26 -2.48 6.60
N ALA A 139 -3.68 -1.88 5.57
CA ALA A 139 -2.54 -2.47 4.88
C ALA A 139 -1.29 -2.54 5.77
N LEU A 140 -1.07 -1.55 6.62
CA LEU A 140 0.03 -1.56 7.60
C LEU A 140 -0.19 -2.61 8.70
N LEU A 141 -1.42 -2.76 9.18
CA LEU A 141 -1.79 -3.74 10.20
C LEU A 141 -1.62 -5.19 9.72
N SER A 142 -1.79 -5.46 8.44
CA SER A 142 -1.65 -6.80 7.86
C SER A 142 -0.27 -7.44 7.98
N GLU A 143 0.74 -6.70 8.43
CA GLU A 143 2.16 -7.14 8.59
C GLU A 143 2.83 -7.70 7.34
N ARG A 144 2.17 -7.67 6.20
CA ARG A 144 2.72 -8.14 4.93
C ARG A 144 3.96 -7.33 4.55
N PRO A 145 5.04 -7.97 4.09
CA PRO A 145 6.33 -7.29 3.89
C PRO A 145 6.36 -6.30 2.72
N ILE A 146 5.43 -6.41 1.77
CA ILE A 146 5.40 -5.55 0.58
C ILE A 146 4.09 -4.77 0.56
N LEU A 147 4.18 -3.45 0.63
CA LEU A 147 3.07 -2.52 0.57
C LEU A 147 2.96 -1.93 -0.84
N LEU A 148 1.81 -2.10 -1.48
CA LEU A 148 1.50 -1.55 -2.80
C LEU A 148 0.42 -0.48 -2.64
N LEU A 149 0.76 0.79 -2.91
CA LEU A 149 -0.13 1.94 -2.81
C LEU A 149 -0.43 2.50 -4.21
N ASP A 150 -1.64 2.32 -4.70
CA ASP A 150 -2.08 2.80 -6.02
C ASP A 150 -2.87 4.09 -5.86
N GLU A 151 -2.19 5.24 -6.00
CA GLU A 151 -2.76 6.59 -5.78
C GLU A 151 -3.47 6.75 -4.41
N ALA A 152 -3.04 6.01 -3.40
CA ALA A 152 -3.68 5.91 -2.09
C ALA A 152 -3.53 7.17 -1.22
N THR A 153 -2.88 8.21 -1.70
CA THR A 153 -2.70 9.51 -1.02
C THR A 153 -3.30 10.68 -1.80
N SER A 154 -4.01 10.41 -2.90
CA SER A 154 -4.48 11.44 -3.83
C SER A 154 -5.45 12.47 -3.21
N ALA A 155 -6.25 12.06 -2.22
CA ALA A 155 -7.21 12.92 -1.52
C ALA A 155 -6.65 13.57 -0.23
N LEU A 156 -5.35 13.40 0.06
CA LEU A 156 -4.71 14.01 1.23
C LEU A 156 -4.21 15.42 0.89
N ASP A 157 -4.24 16.30 1.90
CA ASP A 157 -3.47 17.54 1.85
C ASP A 157 -1.97 17.25 1.92
N GLY A 158 -1.13 18.20 1.47
CA GLY A 158 0.31 17.98 1.35
C GLY A 158 1.02 17.71 2.66
N GLU A 159 0.56 18.28 3.78
CA GLU A 159 1.17 18.08 5.10
C GLU A 159 0.85 16.67 5.63
N THR A 160 -0.41 16.27 5.55
CA THR A 160 -0.84 14.92 5.95
C THR A 160 -0.18 13.85 5.10
N GLU A 161 -0.09 14.06 3.78
CA GLU A 161 0.61 13.15 2.88
C GLU A 161 2.08 13.00 3.27
N LYS A 162 2.81 14.10 3.42
CA LYS A 162 4.23 14.07 3.80
C LYS A 162 4.43 13.28 5.10
N ARG A 163 3.64 13.58 6.13
CA ARG A 163 3.71 12.89 7.43
C ARG A 163 3.42 11.39 7.31
N LEU A 164 2.40 11.00 6.54
CA LEU A 164 2.07 9.61 6.29
C LEU A 164 3.23 8.88 5.59
N LEU A 165 3.79 9.47 4.54
CA LEU A 165 4.89 8.88 3.79
C LEU A 165 6.17 8.78 4.65
N GLU A 166 6.48 9.78 5.46
CA GLU A 166 7.57 9.72 6.44
C GLU A 166 7.38 8.59 7.47
N ASN A 167 6.14 8.35 7.90
CA ASN A 167 5.83 7.24 8.80
C ASN A 167 6.02 5.89 8.10
N ILE A 168 5.55 5.73 6.85
CA ILE A 168 5.78 4.51 6.05
C ILE A 168 7.28 4.24 5.90
N ARG A 169 8.08 5.28 5.63
CA ARG A 169 9.53 5.14 5.50
C ARG A 169 10.22 4.64 6.78
N LYS A 170 9.64 4.89 7.94
CA LYS A 170 10.15 4.38 9.24
C LYS A 170 9.87 2.89 9.43
N GLU A 171 8.92 2.32 8.70
CA GLU A 171 8.59 0.89 8.72
C GLU A 171 9.63 0.05 7.93
N LYS A 172 10.87 0.03 8.42
CA LYS A 172 12.04 -0.59 7.74
C LYS A 172 11.88 -2.06 7.35
N ASN A 173 10.90 -2.75 7.94
CA ASN A 173 10.59 -4.14 7.60
C ASN A 173 9.65 -4.27 6.39
N LYS A 174 9.14 -3.15 5.87
CA LYS A 174 8.24 -3.11 4.71
C LYS A 174 8.93 -2.48 3.51
N THR A 175 8.79 -3.10 2.35
CA THR A 175 9.13 -2.50 1.06
C THR A 175 7.87 -1.84 0.53
N CYS A 176 7.92 -0.57 0.19
CA CYS A 176 6.75 0.19 -0.25
C CYS A 176 6.90 0.63 -1.70
N LEU A 177 5.98 0.19 -2.55
CA LEU A 177 5.83 0.66 -3.93
C LEU A 177 4.63 1.60 -4.00
N ILE A 178 4.84 2.82 -4.45
CA ILE A 178 3.81 3.86 -4.50
C ILE A 178 3.63 4.34 -5.93
N VAL A 179 2.45 4.16 -6.49
CA VAL A 179 2.04 4.83 -7.74
C VAL A 179 1.54 6.21 -7.37
N THR A 180 2.24 7.24 -7.84
CA THR A 180 1.89 8.63 -7.54
C THR A 180 2.55 9.59 -8.53
N HIS A 181 1.98 10.80 -8.63
CA HIS A 181 2.56 11.94 -9.33
C HIS A 181 2.91 13.09 -8.36
N ARG A 182 2.76 12.86 -7.05
CA ARG A 182 2.87 13.92 -6.05
C ARG A 182 4.32 14.12 -5.60
N PRO A 183 4.79 15.37 -5.52
CA PRO A 183 6.18 15.68 -5.19
C PRO A 183 6.64 15.11 -3.85
N ALA A 184 5.78 15.11 -2.83
CA ALA A 184 6.12 14.64 -1.49
C ALA A 184 6.57 13.16 -1.47
N ALA A 185 5.96 12.32 -2.31
CA ALA A 185 6.37 10.92 -2.43
C ALA A 185 7.71 10.78 -3.16
N LEU A 186 7.93 11.59 -4.19
CA LEU A 186 9.18 11.58 -4.96
C LEU A 186 10.37 12.01 -4.10
N GLU A 187 10.18 12.97 -3.18
CA GLU A 187 11.22 13.45 -2.27
C GLU A 187 11.70 12.37 -1.27
N ILE A 188 10.83 11.46 -0.87
CA ILE A 188 11.18 10.40 0.08
C ILE A 188 11.59 9.08 -0.58
N ALA A 189 11.42 8.96 -1.89
CA ALA A 189 11.72 7.73 -2.61
C ALA A 189 13.22 7.42 -2.64
N ASP A 190 13.57 6.16 -2.40
CA ASP A 190 14.92 5.66 -2.60
C ASP A 190 15.18 5.35 -4.09
N VAL A 191 14.09 5.03 -4.80
CA VAL A 191 14.10 4.75 -6.24
C VAL A 191 12.85 5.37 -6.87
N VAL A 192 13.01 6.02 -8.01
CA VAL A 192 11.90 6.48 -8.83
C VAL A 192 11.93 5.74 -10.16
N LEU A 193 10.82 5.10 -10.49
CA LEU A 193 10.62 4.41 -11.75
C LEU A 193 9.62 5.18 -12.62
N ARG A 194 9.92 5.26 -13.89
CA ARG A 194 8.98 5.76 -14.91
C ARG A 194 8.46 4.61 -15.74
N VAL A 195 7.14 4.52 -15.85
CA VAL A 195 6.46 3.59 -16.75
C VAL A 195 6.01 4.38 -17.97
N GLN A 196 6.61 4.10 -19.13
CA GLN A 196 6.33 4.77 -20.37
C GLN A 196 6.51 3.82 -21.57
N GLY A 197 5.56 3.82 -22.51
CA GLY A 197 5.66 3.02 -23.74
C GLY A 197 5.85 1.52 -23.49
N GLY A 198 5.39 1.00 -22.35
CA GLY A 198 5.55 -0.41 -21.98
C GLY A 198 6.90 -0.78 -21.39
N LYS A 199 7.77 0.20 -21.12
CA LYS A 199 9.07 0.03 -20.46
C LYS A 199 9.04 0.58 -19.04
N ILE A 200 9.96 0.09 -18.22
CA ILE A 200 10.23 0.61 -16.87
C ILE A 200 11.65 1.17 -16.88
N GLU A 201 11.80 2.44 -16.53
CA GLU A 201 13.09 3.12 -16.50
C GLU A 201 13.30 3.71 -15.09
N ARG A 202 14.50 3.55 -14.55
CA ARG A 202 14.92 4.23 -13.33
C ARG A 202 15.36 5.65 -13.67
N ILE A 203 14.86 6.66 -12.92
CA ILE A 203 15.15 8.08 -13.14
C ILE A 203 15.71 8.74 -11.89
#